data_cf7375549fe28fc8b222811eec56b831
#
_entry.id   cf7375549fe28fc8b222811eec56b831
#
_cell.length_a   1.000
_cell.length_b   1.000
_cell.length_c   1.000
_cell.angle_alpha   90.00
_cell.angle_beta   90.00
_cell.angle_gamma   90.00
#
_symmetry.space_group_name_H-M   'P 1'
#
loop_
_entity.id
_entity.type
_entity.pdbx_description
1 polymer ?
#
loop_
_entity_poly.entity_id
_entity_poly.type
_entity_poly.pdbx_seq_one_letter_code
_entity_poly.pdbx_strand_id
1 'polypeptide(L)'
;MIIAVPSSGNTMDSFVSERFARCAWFYLYNSETGQEEFVQNSAKDLPDGVGPQVVEFLASKKVNSVYTSEIGPKAESLLNRLNIKIILIEPQKTINKIKTMFNQKN
;
A
#
# COMPACT_ATOMS: atom_id res chain seq x y z
N MET A 1 -3.65 13.92 1.09
CA MET A 1 -4.04 12.51 1.04
C MET A 1 -2.81 11.62 1.00
N ILE A 2 -2.79 10.60 1.81
CA ILE A 2 -1.66 9.68 1.85
C ILE A 2 -2.07 8.36 1.22
N ILE A 3 -1.27 7.90 0.27
CA ILE A 3 -1.53 6.72 -0.54
C ILE A 3 -0.48 5.68 -0.22
N ALA A 4 -0.89 4.42 -0.01
CA ALA A 4 0.03 3.33 0.25
C ALA A 4 -0.02 2.32 -0.89
N VAL A 5 1.15 1.80 -1.26
CA VAL A 5 1.27 0.77 -2.29
C VAL A 5 2.21 -0.31 -1.77
N PRO A 6 1.76 -1.57 -1.73
CA PRO A 6 2.67 -2.64 -1.30
C PRO A 6 3.76 -2.85 -2.35
N SER A 7 5.00 -2.92 -1.92
CA SER A 7 6.14 -2.96 -2.80
C SER A 7 7.06 -4.13 -2.48
N SER A 8 7.66 -4.71 -3.52
CA SER A 8 8.60 -5.81 -3.36
C SER A 8 9.99 -5.32 -2.94
N GLY A 9 10.25 -4.03 -3.09
CA GLY A 9 11.54 -3.45 -2.72
C GLY A 9 11.38 -1.98 -2.36
N ASN A 10 12.50 -1.33 -2.14
CA ASN A 10 12.49 0.05 -1.66
C ASN A 10 13.01 1.05 -2.69
N THR A 11 12.80 0.75 -3.96
CA THR A 11 13.13 1.69 -5.04
C THR A 11 11.93 1.88 -5.94
N MET A 12 11.94 2.97 -6.70
CA MET A 12 10.84 3.27 -7.62
C MET A 12 10.72 2.25 -8.74
N ASP A 13 11.80 1.51 -9.02
CA ASP A 13 11.78 0.47 -10.04
C ASP A 13 11.28 -0.87 -9.50
N SER A 14 11.01 -0.96 -8.20
CA SER A 14 10.48 -2.17 -7.60
C SER A 14 9.07 -2.42 -8.12
N PHE A 15 8.71 -3.69 -8.22
CA PHE A 15 7.35 -4.06 -8.60
C PHE A 15 6.39 -3.94 -7.42
N VAL A 16 5.15 -3.59 -7.71
CA VAL A 16 4.09 -3.69 -6.73
C VAL A 16 4.02 -5.13 -6.27
N SER A 17 3.97 -5.33 -4.95
CA SER A 17 3.91 -6.68 -4.40
C SER A 17 2.56 -7.31 -4.71
N GLU A 18 2.57 -8.60 -5.01
CA GLU A 18 1.34 -9.33 -5.24
C GLU A 18 0.62 -9.70 -3.95
N ARG A 19 1.26 -9.48 -2.81
CA ARG A 19 0.71 -9.85 -1.50
C ARG A 19 0.65 -8.62 -0.62
N PHE A 20 -0.56 -8.09 -0.44
CA PHE A 20 -0.74 -6.85 0.29
C PHE A 20 -0.14 -6.89 1.69
N ALA A 21 -0.57 -7.85 2.51
CA ALA A 21 -0.17 -7.87 3.91
C ALA A 21 1.23 -8.41 4.15
N ARG A 22 1.74 -9.19 3.21
CA ARG A 22 3.06 -9.81 3.38
C ARG A 22 4.12 -9.23 2.44
N CYS A 23 3.88 -8.02 1.96
CA CYS A 23 4.87 -7.33 1.14
C CYS A 23 6.10 -6.97 1.98
N ALA A 24 7.23 -6.77 1.30
CA ALA A 24 8.46 -6.40 1.99
C ALA A 24 8.45 -4.94 2.45
N TRP A 25 7.88 -4.06 1.65
CA TRP A 25 7.87 -2.62 1.91
C TRP A 25 6.52 -2.03 1.54
N PHE A 26 6.20 -0.88 2.14
CA PHE A 26 5.11 -0.05 1.67
C PHE A 26 5.67 1.26 1.15
N TYR A 27 5.25 1.63 -0.04
CA TYR A 27 5.54 2.94 -0.59
C TYR A 27 4.41 3.88 -0.16
N LEU A 28 4.77 4.97 0.51
CA LEU A 28 3.80 5.95 0.98
C LEU A 28 4.03 7.26 0.25
N TYR A 29 2.96 7.82 -0.29
CA TYR A 29 3.02 9.05 -1.06
C TYR A 29 1.99 10.04 -0.53
N ASN A 30 2.46 11.25 -0.22
CA ASN A 30 1.57 12.33 0.22
C ASN A 30 1.29 13.23 -0.98
N SER A 31 0.04 13.21 -1.47
CA SER A 31 -0.31 13.92 -2.69
C SER A 31 -0.36 15.45 -2.50
N GLU A 32 -0.42 15.92 -1.25
CA GLU A 32 -0.44 17.37 -1.00
C GLU A 32 0.95 17.97 -0.98
N THR A 33 1.91 17.23 -0.45
CA THR A 33 3.28 17.75 -0.31
C THR A 33 4.25 17.17 -1.33
N GLY A 34 3.90 16.05 -1.96
CA GLY A 34 4.79 15.33 -2.84
C GLY A 34 5.81 14.47 -2.12
N GLN A 35 5.76 14.43 -0.82
CA GLN A 35 6.69 13.60 -0.05
C GLN A 35 6.42 12.13 -0.28
N GLU A 36 7.49 11.35 -0.37
CA GLU A 36 7.37 9.91 -0.57
C GLU A 36 8.42 9.20 0.27
N GLU A 37 8.09 7.99 0.71
CA GLU A 37 9.02 7.18 1.48
C GLU A 37 8.68 5.70 1.31
N PHE A 38 9.67 4.85 1.51
CA PHE A 38 9.49 3.41 1.60
C PHE A 38 9.63 3.01 3.06
N VAL A 39 8.64 2.32 3.58
CA VAL A 39 8.64 1.86 4.96
C VAL A 39 8.63 0.34 4.97
N GLN A 40 9.53 -0.24 5.73
CA GLN A 40 9.62 -1.69 5.83
C GLN A 40 8.38 -2.25 6.50
N ASN A 41 7.88 -3.36 5.97
CA ASN A 41 6.74 -4.04 6.58
C ASN A 41 7.24 -5.02 7.63
N SER A 42 7.25 -4.59 8.88
CA SER A 42 7.76 -5.42 9.97
C SER A 42 6.85 -6.59 10.32
N ALA A 43 5.63 -6.61 9.78
CA ALA A 43 4.67 -7.67 10.08
C ALA A 43 4.69 -8.82 9.08
N LYS A 44 5.50 -8.73 8.02
CA LYS A 44 5.38 -9.67 6.90
C LYS A 44 5.62 -11.13 7.28
N ASP A 45 6.40 -11.38 8.33
CA ASP A 45 6.77 -12.73 8.73
C ASP A 45 6.00 -13.24 9.94
N LEU A 46 4.99 -12.50 10.39
CA LEU A 46 4.17 -12.96 11.51
C LEU A 46 3.48 -14.28 11.15
N PRO A 47 3.38 -15.23 12.09
CA PRO A 47 2.71 -16.49 11.79
C PRO A 47 1.21 -16.30 11.50
N ASP A 48 0.57 -15.35 12.19
CA ASP A 48 -0.82 -15.04 11.94
C ASP A 48 -1.09 -13.59 12.34
N GLY A 49 -2.29 -13.10 12.05
CA GLY A 49 -2.67 -11.74 12.40
C GLY A 49 -1.97 -10.67 11.57
N VAL A 50 -1.37 -11.05 10.45
CA VAL A 50 -0.59 -10.11 9.66
C VAL A 50 -1.48 -9.04 9.02
N GLY A 51 -2.66 -9.42 8.53
CA GLY A 51 -3.58 -8.46 7.93
C GLY A 51 -4.00 -7.35 8.87
N PRO A 52 -4.56 -7.69 10.05
CA PRO A 52 -4.91 -6.66 11.02
C PRO A 52 -3.73 -5.80 11.45
N GLN A 53 -2.56 -6.40 11.61
CA GLN A 53 -1.38 -5.64 12.02
C GLN A 53 -0.97 -4.61 10.96
N VAL A 54 -1.02 -5.01 9.70
CA VAL A 54 -0.68 -4.11 8.60
C VAL A 54 -1.71 -2.98 8.49
N VAL A 55 -2.99 -3.31 8.63
CA VAL A 55 -4.03 -2.29 8.55
C VAL A 55 -3.85 -1.27 9.68
N GLU A 56 -3.54 -1.74 10.88
CA GLU A 56 -3.29 -0.84 12.00
C GLU A 56 -2.09 0.07 11.72
N PHE A 57 -1.03 -0.49 11.16
CA PHE A 57 0.14 0.29 10.78
C PHE A 57 -0.21 1.39 9.78
N LEU A 58 -0.95 1.03 8.73
CA LEU A 58 -1.33 2.01 7.72
C LEU A 58 -2.24 3.09 8.29
N ALA A 59 -3.15 2.70 9.18
CA ALA A 59 -4.01 3.67 9.85
C ALA A 59 -3.19 4.64 10.70
N SER A 60 -2.16 4.14 11.38
CA SER A 60 -1.29 5.00 12.19
C SER A 60 -0.51 5.99 11.34
N LYS A 61 -0.28 5.68 10.08
CA LYS A 61 0.39 6.57 9.13
C LYS A 61 -0.61 7.49 8.42
N LYS A 62 -1.88 7.42 8.80
CA LYS A 62 -2.94 8.27 8.24
C LYS A 62 -3.16 8.04 6.75
N VAL A 63 -3.00 6.81 6.33
CA VAL A 63 -3.23 6.43 4.94
C VAL A 63 -4.72 6.57 4.61
N ASN A 64 -5.02 7.16 3.47
CA ASN A 64 -6.38 7.38 2.98
C ASN A 64 -6.79 6.36 1.95
N SER A 65 -5.84 5.85 1.18
CA SER A 65 -6.15 4.88 0.13
C SER A 65 -4.97 3.94 -0.08
N VAL A 66 -5.30 2.75 -0.57
CA VAL A 66 -4.33 1.69 -0.86
C VAL A 66 -4.51 1.31 -2.32
N TYR A 67 -3.42 1.30 -3.08
CA TYR A 67 -3.40 0.80 -4.45
C TYR A 67 -2.70 -0.55 -4.43
N THR A 68 -3.42 -1.60 -4.76
CA THR A 68 -2.87 -2.96 -4.69
C THR A 68 -3.49 -3.82 -5.78
N SER A 69 -2.77 -4.84 -6.23
CA SER A 69 -3.31 -5.75 -7.24
C SER A 69 -4.17 -6.85 -6.61
N GLU A 70 -3.99 -7.09 -5.32
CA GLU A 70 -4.68 -8.19 -4.65
C GLU A 70 -4.80 -7.87 -3.18
N ILE A 71 -5.91 -8.30 -2.55
CA ILE A 71 -6.08 -8.10 -1.12
C ILE A 71 -7.00 -9.19 -0.57
N GLY A 72 -6.65 -9.72 0.59
CA GLY A 72 -7.48 -10.73 1.24
C GLY A 72 -8.71 -10.13 1.87
N PRO A 73 -9.75 -10.96 2.09
CA PRO A 73 -11.03 -10.45 2.58
C PRO A 73 -10.98 -9.86 3.98
N LYS A 74 -10.12 -10.37 4.85
CA LYS A 74 -10.01 -9.84 6.20
C LYS A 74 -9.42 -8.42 6.19
N ALA A 75 -8.34 -8.23 5.44
CA ALA A 75 -7.72 -6.91 5.33
C ALA A 75 -8.67 -5.94 4.64
N GLU A 76 -9.35 -6.40 3.59
CA GLU A 76 -10.32 -5.57 2.89
C GLU A 76 -11.41 -5.08 3.82
N SER A 77 -11.96 -5.98 4.63
CA SER A 77 -13.01 -5.63 5.58
C SER A 77 -12.54 -4.57 6.58
N LEU A 78 -11.32 -4.75 7.10
CA LEU A 78 -10.78 -3.81 8.07
C LEU A 78 -10.51 -2.43 7.47
N LEU A 79 -9.98 -2.40 6.26
CA LEU A 79 -9.74 -1.12 5.58
C LEU A 79 -11.03 -0.39 5.33
N ASN A 80 -12.07 -1.14 4.90
CA ASN A 80 -13.37 -0.53 4.66
C ASN A 80 -13.95 0.07 5.94
N ARG A 81 -13.79 -0.60 7.06
CA ARG A 81 -14.27 -0.09 8.35
C ARG A 81 -13.60 1.22 8.72
N LEU A 82 -12.35 1.38 8.35
CA LEU A 82 -11.59 2.58 8.68
C LEU A 82 -11.71 3.65 7.60
N ASN A 83 -12.57 3.42 6.61
CA ASN A 83 -12.77 4.34 5.50
C ASN A 83 -11.49 4.56 4.68
N ILE A 84 -10.64 3.55 4.61
CA ILE A 84 -9.48 3.57 3.75
C ILE A 84 -9.88 2.95 2.42
N LYS A 85 -9.77 3.74 1.36
CA LYS A 85 -10.21 3.32 0.03
C LYS A 85 -9.25 2.28 -0.54
N ILE A 86 -9.79 1.31 -1.26
CA ILE A 86 -8.99 0.29 -1.93
C ILE A 86 -9.18 0.46 -3.43
N ILE A 87 -8.08 0.67 -4.14
CA ILE A 87 -8.09 0.78 -5.60
C ILE A 87 -7.29 -0.39 -6.15
N LEU A 88 -7.97 -1.27 -6.88
CA LEU A 88 -7.30 -2.42 -7.49
C LEU A 88 -6.61 -1.99 -8.77
N ILE A 89 -5.37 -2.45 -8.93
CA ILE A 89 -4.54 -2.14 -10.09
C ILE A 89 -4.09 -3.43 -10.74
N GLU A 90 -3.64 -3.32 -11.97
CA GLU A 90 -3.11 -4.48 -12.69
C GLU A 90 -1.82 -4.96 -12.04
N PRO A 91 -1.57 -6.28 -12.05
CA PRO A 91 -0.33 -6.79 -11.50
C PRO A 91 0.87 -6.44 -12.39
N GLN A 92 2.08 -6.64 -11.84
CA GLN A 92 3.33 -6.50 -12.57
C GLN A 92 3.63 -5.06 -13.01
N LYS A 93 3.16 -4.09 -12.24
CA LYS A 93 3.53 -2.69 -12.45
C LYS A 93 4.60 -2.28 -11.45
N THR A 94 5.44 -1.35 -11.85
CA THR A 94 6.44 -0.79 -10.94
C THR A 94 5.80 0.31 -10.09
N ILE A 95 6.46 0.62 -8.99
CA ILE A 95 6.00 1.72 -8.12
C ILE A 95 5.98 3.02 -8.92
N ASN A 96 7.01 3.24 -9.75
CA ASN A 96 7.06 4.46 -10.56
C ASN A 96 5.85 4.56 -11.49
N LYS A 97 5.45 3.44 -12.08
CA LYS A 97 4.30 3.43 -12.98
C LYS A 97 3.02 3.77 -12.22
N ILE A 98 2.88 3.23 -11.01
CA ILE A 98 1.69 3.53 -10.20
C ILE A 98 1.69 5.00 -9.77
N LYS A 99 2.87 5.54 -9.43
CA LYS A 99 2.96 6.94 -9.05
C LYS A 99 2.43 7.87 -10.16
N THR A 100 2.66 7.52 -11.41
CA THR A 100 2.16 8.36 -12.50
C THR A 100 0.64 8.43 -12.50
N MET A 101 -0.04 7.42 -11.98
CA MET A 101 -1.50 7.43 -11.89
C MET A 101 -1.98 8.47 -10.87
N PHE A 102 -1.21 8.69 -9.80
CA PHE A 102 -1.60 9.66 -8.78
C PHE A 102 -1.53 11.09 -9.30
N ASN A 103 -0.62 11.34 -10.24
CA ASN A 103 -0.34 12.67 -10.72
C ASN A 103 -1.15 13.04 -11.95
N GLN A 104 -1.97 12.12 -12.45
CA GLN A 104 -2.81 12.42 -13.61
C GLN A 104 -3.97 13.28 -13.20
N LYS A 105 -4.10 14.42 -13.85
CA LYS A 105 -5.19 15.33 -13.63
C LYS A 105 -6.09 15.33 -14.83
N ASN A 106 -7.35 15.57 -14.59
CA ASN A 106 -8.32 15.65 -15.67
C ASN A 106 -8.51 17.08 -16.12
#